data_d161262ff24247d1a81dc9dea5106c2d
#
_entry.id   d161262ff24247d1a81dc9dea5106c2d
#
_cell.length_a   1.000
_cell.length_b   1.000
_cell.length_c   1.000
_cell.angle_alpha   90.00
_cell.angle_beta   90.00
_cell.angle_gamma   90.00
#
_symmetry.space_group_name_H-M   'P 1'
#
loop_
_entity.id
_entity.type
_entity.pdbx_description
1 polymer ?
#
loop_
_entity_poly.entity_id
_entity_poly.type
_entity_poly.pdbx_seq_one_letter_code
_entity_poly.pdbx_strand_id
1 'polypeptide(L)'
;FLFGNILTITMTDIWMLVGLSVLLITFFACFLNPIIYIAFDREYARSQRIPVTLFEYVLMMFIALTIVACLRMIGIVLVISLLTLPQMTANLFTHSFKKIIGLSIGIGYIGCLGGLFLSYQLQVPSGAAIIFFSILVYALCKVGKTIYLCIRTK
;
A
#
# COMPACT_ATOMS: atom_id res chain seq x y z
N PHE A 1 9.29 -1.25 19.65
CA PHE A 1 8.62 -2.17 18.71
C PHE A 1 7.38 -1.59 18.01
N LEU A 2 6.68 -0.61 18.62
CA LEU A 2 5.47 -0.02 18.01
C LEU A 2 5.76 0.92 16.82
N PHE A 3 6.83 1.69 16.88
CA PHE A 3 7.18 2.68 15.85
C PHE A 3 8.39 2.29 15.00
N GLY A 4 8.95 1.07 15.18
CA GLY A 4 10.13 0.60 14.46
C GLY A 4 11.30 1.60 14.52
N ASN A 5 12.52 1.12 14.52
CA ASN A 5 13.68 1.99 14.39
C ASN A 5 14.27 1.75 13.00
N ILE A 6 13.85 2.55 12.03
CA ILE A 6 14.29 2.44 10.62
C ILE A 6 15.83 2.61 10.52
N LEU A 7 16.45 3.20 11.55
CA LEU A 7 17.90 3.42 11.60
C LEU A 7 18.73 2.17 11.95
N THR A 8 18.09 1.08 12.39
CA THR A 8 18.78 -0.18 12.78
C THR A 8 18.70 -1.28 11.73
N ILE A 9 18.35 -0.93 10.48
CA ILE A 9 18.22 -1.88 9.37
C ILE A 9 19.60 -2.39 8.97
N THR A 10 19.79 -3.71 8.98
CA THR A 10 21.01 -4.38 8.52
C THR A 10 21.02 -4.51 6.99
N MET A 11 22.22 -4.57 6.39
CA MET A 11 22.35 -4.80 4.93
C MET A 11 21.66 -6.09 4.47
N THR A 12 21.63 -7.11 5.30
CA THR A 12 20.93 -8.37 5.04
C THR A 12 19.41 -8.17 4.91
N ASP A 13 18.85 -7.31 5.75
CA ASP A 13 17.41 -7.00 5.71
C ASP A 13 17.03 -6.25 4.43
N ILE A 14 17.90 -5.35 3.97
CA ILE A 14 17.72 -4.62 2.71
C ILE A 14 17.68 -5.58 1.52
N TRP A 15 18.63 -6.51 1.44
CA TRP A 15 18.66 -7.51 0.38
C TRP A 15 17.43 -8.41 0.39
N MET A 16 16.96 -8.79 1.58
CA MET A 16 15.74 -9.57 1.74
C MET A 16 14.50 -8.80 1.24
N LEU A 17 14.38 -7.50 1.56
CA LEU A 17 13.28 -6.67 1.07
C LEU A 17 13.34 -6.43 -0.43
N VAL A 18 14.51 -6.19 -0.99
CA VAL A 18 14.69 -6.02 -2.43
C VAL A 18 14.30 -7.30 -3.16
N GLY A 19 14.77 -8.45 -2.69
CA GLY A 19 14.40 -9.74 -3.27
C GLY A 19 12.90 -10.00 -3.23
N LEU A 20 12.27 -9.75 -2.06
CA LEU A 20 10.82 -9.87 -1.90
C LEU A 20 10.06 -8.90 -2.80
N SER A 21 10.52 -7.65 -2.92
CA SER A 21 9.90 -6.63 -3.77
C SER A 21 9.96 -7.01 -5.24
N VAL A 22 11.10 -7.46 -5.74
CA VAL A 22 11.25 -7.91 -7.13
C VAL A 22 10.34 -9.10 -7.41
N LEU A 23 10.28 -10.08 -6.50
CA LEU A 23 9.43 -11.26 -6.63
C LEU A 23 7.95 -10.88 -6.67
N LEU A 24 7.50 -9.97 -5.79
CA LEU A 24 6.13 -9.47 -5.79
C LEU A 24 5.79 -8.71 -7.06
N ILE A 25 6.65 -7.78 -7.49
CA ILE A 25 6.42 -7.00 -8.71
C ILE A 25 6.30 -7.92 -9.92
N THR A 26 7.18 -8.91 -10.04
CA THR A 26 7.15 -9.90 -11.13
C THR A 26 5.86 -10.72 -11.09
N PHE A 27 5.49 -11.21 -9.92
CA PHE A 27 4.26 -11.99 -9.75
C PHE A 27 3.01 -11.17 -10.11
N PHE A 28 2.87 -9.96 -9.57
CA PHE A 28 1.73 -9.09 -9.86
C PHE A 28 1.72 -8.62 -11.33
N ALA A 29 2.85 -8.33 -11.93
CA ALA A 29 2.93 -7.93 -13.33
C ALA A 29 2.47 -9.07 -14.27
N CYS A 30 2.87 -10.32 -14.00
CA CYS A 30 2.49 -11.47 -14.81
C CYS A 30 1.03 -11.90 -14.60
N PHE A 31 0.53 -11.84 -13.37
CA PHE A 31 -0.78 -12.40 -12.98
C PHE A 31 -1.82 -11.36 -12.58
N LEU A 32 -1.65 -10.10 -12.96
CA LEU A 32 -2.57 -9.02 -12.60
C LEU A 32 -4.00 -9.27 -13.10
N ASN A 33 -4.17 -9.76 -14.32
CA ASN A 33 -5.50 -10.01 -14.89
C ASN A 33 -6.24 -11.16 -14.17
N PRO A 34 -5.65 -12.36 -13.96
CA PRO A 34 -6.26 -13.40 -13.16
C PRO A 34 -6.64 -12.94 -11.74
N ILE A 35 -5.77 -12.18 -11.09
CA ILE A 35 -6.01 -11.66 -9.74
C ILE A 35 -7.23 -10.73 -9.72
N ILE A 36 -7.37 -9.84 -10.71
CA ILE A 36 -8.52 -8.95 -10.83
C ILE A 36 -9.81 -9.76 -11.03
N TYR A 37 -9.80 -10.78 -11.89
CA TYR A 37 -10.98 -11.61 -12.10
C TYR A 37 -11.41 -12.34 -10.82
N ILE A 38 -10.46 -12.88 -10.06
CA ILE A 38 -10.74 -13.55 -8.79
C ILE A 38 -11.29 -12.57 -7.75
N ALA A 39 -10.77 -11.33 -7.73
CA ALA A 39 -11.19 -10.31 -6.77
C ALA A 39 -12.62 -9.80 -7.00
N PHE A 40 -13.08 -9.75 -8.25
CA PHE A 40 -14.40 -9.23 -8.58
C PHE A 40 -15.46 -10.32 -8.76
N ASP A 41 -15.11 -11.42 -9.41
CA ASP A 41 -16.05 -12.51 -9.71
C ASP A 41 -15.34 -13.86 -9.75
N ARG A 42 -15.52 -14.62 -8.67
CA ARG A 42 -14.94 -15.97 -8.52
C ARG A 42 -15.55 -16.97 -9.50
N GLU A 43 -16.84 -16.84 -9.82
CA GLU A 43 -17.51 -17.76 -10.72
C GLU A 43 -17.04 -17.52 -12.16
N TYR A 44 -16.88 -16.28 -12.55
CA TYR A 44 -16.30 -15.91 -13.84
C TYR A 44 -14.86 -16.42 -13.97
N ALA A 45 -14.03 -16.27 -12.93
CA ALA A 45 -12.66 -16.78 -12.93
C ALA A 45 -12.63 -18.32 -13.10
N ARG A 46 -13.53 -19.05 -12.45
CA ARG A 46 -13.68 -20.50 -12.61
C ARG A 46 -14.10 -20.89 -14.03
N SER A 47 -14.99 -20.14 -14.66
CA SER A 47 -15.44 -20.40 -16.04
C SER A 47 -14.29 -20.26 -17.06
N GLN A 48 -13.30 -19.40 -16.75
CA GLN A 48 -12.07 -19.22 -17.52
C GLN A 48 -11.01 -20.30 -17.24
N ARG A 49 -11.34 -21.36 -16.51
CA ARG A 49 -10.45 -22.45 -16.08
C ARG A 49 -9.23 -21.97 -15.24
N ILE A 50 -9.35 -20.83 -14.58
CA ILE A 50 -8.32 -20.33 -13.68
C ILE A 50 -8.43 -21.12 -12.37
N PRO A 51 -7.32 -21.69 -11.84
CA PRO A 51 -7.33 -22.39 -10.57
C PRO A 51 -7.43 -21.38 -9.40
N VAL A 52 -8.65 -20.90 -9.14
CA VAL A 52 -8.95 -19.83 -8.17
C VAL A 52 -8.34 -20.14 -6.80
N THR A 53 -8.54 -21.37 -6.32
CA THR A 53 -8.06 -21.79 -4.99
C THR A 53 -6.53 -21.68 -4.86
N LEU A 54 -5.81 -22.08 -5.89
CA LEU A 54 -4.33 -21.99 -5.90
C LEU A 54 -3.88 -20.53 -5.86
N PHE A 55 -4.51 -19.65 -6.67
CA PHE A 55 -4.18 -18.22 -6.67
C PHE A 55 -4.51 -17.56 -5.32
N GLU A 56 -5.62 -17.91 -4.68
CA GLU A 56 -5.98 -17.40 -3.36
C GLU A 56 -4.93 -17.79 -2.30
N TYR A 57 -4.49 -19.04 -2.28
CA TYR A 57 -3.44 -19.46 -1.34
C TYR A 57 -2.10 -18.78 -1.59
N VAL A 58 -1.70 -18.66 -2.84
CA VAL A 58 -0.44 -17.97 -3.21
C VAL A 58 -0.51 -16.49 -2.82
N LEU A 59 -1.63 -15.82 -3.09
CA LEU A 59 -1.83 -14.42 -2.69
C LEU A 59 -1.78 -14.26 -1.16
N MET A 60 -2.47 -15.12 -0.41
CA MET A 60 -2.42 -15.07 1.07
C MET A 60 -1.00 -15.29 1.60
N MET A 61 -0.26 -16.23 1.01
CA MET A 61 1.13 -16.48 1.37
C MET A 61 2.01 -15.25 1.12
N PHE A 62 1.88 -14.58 -0.03
CA PHE A 62 2.63 -13.35 -0.33
C PHE A 62 2.27 -12.19 0.59
N ILE A 63 0.98 -12.01 0.88
CA ILE A 63 0.51 -10.97 1.81
C ILE A 63 1.10 -11.21 3.20
N ALA A 64 1.00 -12.43 3.72
CA ALA A 64 1.53 -12.78 5.03
C ALA A 64 3.05 -12.57 5.11
N LEU A 65 3.80 -13.02 4.11
CA LEU A 65 5.25 -12.88 4.05
C LEU A 65 5.67 -11.41 3.98
N THR A 66 4.96 -10.59 3.19
CA THR A 66 5.21 -9.15 3.09
C THR A 66 4.92 -8.44 4.41
N ILE A 67 3.78 -8.74 5.05
CA ILE A 67 3.43 -8.14 6.34
C ILE A 67 4.48 -8.48 7.40
N VAL A 68 4.86 -9.75 7.51
CA VAL A 68 5.86 -10.18 8.51
C VAL A 68 7.22 -9.53 8.27
N ALA A 69 7.68 -9.45 7.02
CA ALA A 69 8.92 -8.78 6.67
C ALA A 69 8.89 -7.29 7.03
N CYS A 70 7.79 -6.59 6.70
CA CYS A 70 7.62 -5.18 7.01
C CYS A 70 7.46 -4.92 8.52
N LEU A 71 6.72 -5.77 9.25
CA LEU A 71 6.53 -5.65 10.69
C LEU A 71 7.87 -5.68 11.44
N ARG A 72 8.76 -6.56 11.04
CA ARG A 72 10.07 -6.71 11.67
C ARG A 72 10.91 -5.46 11.55
N MET A 73 10.79 -4.72 10.44
CA MET A 73 11.67 -3.58 10.13
C MET A 73 11.05 -2.23 10.52
N ILE A 74 9.78 -2.05 10.23
CA ILE A 74 9.12 -0.73 10.24
C ILE A 74 8.17 -0.58 11.44
N GLY A 75 7.73 -1.69 12.01
CA GLY A 75 6.78 -1.73 13.13
C GLY A 75 5.31 -1.77 12.68
N ILE A 76 4.46 -2.23 13.60
CA ILE A 76 3.07 -2.58 13.29
C ILE A 76 2.21 -1.37 12.88
N VAL A 77 2.37 -0.26 13.56
CA VAL A 77 1.53 0.94 13.34
C VAL A 77 1.79 1.54 11.96
N LEU A 78 3.06 1.60 11.55
CA LEU A 78 3.43 2.15 10.25
C LEU A 78 2.99 1.21 9.11
N VAL A 79 3.12 -0.11 9.29
CA VAL A 79 2.67 -1.09 8.28
C VAL A 79 1.17 -0.97 8.04
N ILE A 80 0.35 -0.95 9.10
CA ILE A 80 -1.10 -0.80 8.96
C ILE A 80 -1.46 0.51 8.26
N SER A 81 -0.80 1.61 8.64
CA SER A 81 -1.05 2.92 8.05
C SER A 81 -0.68 2.97 6.57
N LEU A 82 0.46 2.40 6.17
CA LEU A 82 0.89 2.34 4.77
C LEU A 82 0.02 1.43 3.90
N LEU A 83 -0.57 0.38 4.48
CA LEU A 83 -1.52 -0.47 3.76
C LEU A 83 -2.88 0.20 3.55
N THR A 84 -3.35 0.99 4.52
CA THR A 84 -4.71 1.52 4.49
C THR A 84 -4.81 2.92 3.89
N LEU A 85 -3.96 3.87 4.30
CA LEU A 85 -4.10 5.28 3.93
C LEU A 85 -3.93 5.57 2.43
N PRO A 86 -2.88 5.05 1.73
CA PRO A 86 -2.73 5.29 0.31
C PRO A 86 -3.89 4.71 -0.51
N GLN A 87 -4.37 3.52 -0.14
CA GLN A 87 -5.48 2.87 -0.81
C GLN A 87 -6.80 3.63 -0.61
N MET A 88 -7.09 4.06 0.62
CA MET A 88 -8.27 4.88 0.91
C MET A 88 -8.24 6.20 0.14
N THR A 89 -7.07 6.84 0.05
CA THR A 89 -6.90 8.07 -0.71
C THR A 89 -7.13 7.84 -2.21
N ALA A 90 -6.58 6.77 -2.77
CA ALA A 90 -6.78 6.42 -4.17
C ALA A 90 -8.25 6.14 -4.52
N ASN A 91 -8.99 5.46 -3.63
CA ASN A 91 -10.42 5.20 -3.78
C ASN A 91 -11.28 6.48 -3.81
N LEU A 92 -10.78 7.59 -3.27
CA LEU A 92 -11.47 8.87 -3.40
C LEU A 92 -11.51 9.38 -4.84
N PHE A 93 -10.50 9.07 -5.65
CA PHE A 93 -10.35 9.63 -7.00
C PHE A 93 -10.88 8.74 -8.10
N THR A 94 -10.85 7.41 -7.92
CA THR A 94 -11.23 6.48 -8.99
C THR A 94 -11.84 5.20 -8.45
N HIS A 95 -12.72 4.58 -9.24
CA HIS A 95 -13.31 3.26 -8.95
C HIS A 95 -12.70 2.14 -9.81
N SER A 96 -11.77 2.47 -10.71
CA SER A 96 -11.11 1.49 -11.57
C SER A 96 -9.95 0.84 -10.83
N PHE A 97 -10.00 -0.49 -10.63
CA PHE A 97 -9.02 -1.24 -9.82
C PHE A 97 -7.57 -1.03 -10.26
N LYS A 98 -7.31 -1.09 -11.57
CA LYS A 98 -5.95 -0.84 -12.12
C LYS A 98 -5.44 0.56 -11.80
N LYS A 99 -6.31 1.57 -11.88
CA LYS A 99 -5.96 2.95 -11.55
C LYS A 99 -5.76 3.15 -10.06
N ILE A 100 -6.56 2.46 -9.22
CA ILE A 100 -6.40 2.48 -7.75
C ILE A 100 -5.03 1.96 -7.36
N ILE A 101 -4.56 0.84 -7.93
CA ILE A 101 -3.24 0.28 -7.65
C ILE A 101 -2.14 1.30 -7.98
N GLY A 102 -2.13 1.85 -9.19
CA GLY A 102 -1.12 2.83 -9.60
C GLY A 102 -1.13 4.10 -8.75
N LEU A 103 -2.33 4.62 -8.44
CA LEU A 103 -2.49 5.82 -7.62
C LEU A 103 -2.06 5.57 -6.17
N SER A 104 -2.40 4.41 -5.60
CA SER A 104 -2.00 4.03 -4.22
C SER A 104 -0.49 3.95 -4.08
N ILE A 105 0.20 3.36 -5.07
CA ILE A 105 1.66 3.29 -5.09
C ILE A 105 2.27 4.69 -5.11
N GLY A 106 1.78 5.57 -5.99
CA GLY A 106 2.24 6.96 -6.09
C GLY A 106 2.02 7.75 -4.80
N ILE A 107 0.82 7.67 -4.22
CA ILE A 107 0.48 8.35 -2.95
C ILE A 107 1.31 7.80 -1.80
N GLY A 108 1.50 6.48 -1.72
CA GLY A 108 2.34 5.84 -0.71
C GLY A 108 3.79 6.30 -0.79
N TYR A 109 4.34 6.40 -2.00
CA TYR A 109 5.70 6.89 -2.24
C TYR A 109 5.86 8.36 -1.81
N ILE A 110 4.93 9.22 -2.19
CA ILE A 110 4.91 10.64 -1.78
C ILE A 110 4.76 10.75 -0.26
N GLY A 111 3.90 9.94 0.34
CA GLY A 111 3.70 9.88 1.79
C GLY A 111 4.96 9.49 2.55
N CYS A 112 5.70 8.49 2.07
CA CYS A 112 6.97 8.07 2.66
C CYS A 112 8.04 9.14 2.54
N LEU A 113 8.26 9.71 1.36
CA LEU A 113 9.26 10.75 1.14
C LEU A 113 8.94 12.03 1.91
N GLY A 114 7.69 12.49 1.87
CA GLY A 114 7.24 13.66 2.61
C GLY A 114 7.33 13.48 4.11
N GLY A 115 6.94 12.31 4.61
CA GLY A 115 7.06 11.96 6.03
C GLY A 115 8.50 11.87 6.51
N LEU A 116 9.42 11.30 5.71
CA LEU A 116 10.85 11.27 6.03
C LEU A 116 11.45 12.68 6.08
N PHE A 117 11.10 13.54 5.10
CA PHE A 117 11.56 14.92 5.09
C PHE A 117 11.08 15.69 6.33
N LEU A 118 9.81 15.49 6.70
CA LEU A 118 9.23 16.09 7.90
C LEU A 118 9.90 15.58 9.18
N SER A 119 10.20 14.28 9.25
CA SER A 119 10.93 13.65 10.35
C SER A 119 12.31 14.28 10.55
N TYR A 120 13.03 14.55 9.45
CA TYR A 120 14.34 15.18 9.49
C TYR A 120 14.28 16.62 10.03
N GLN A 121 13.29 17.40 9.59
CA GLN A 121 13.11 18.79 10.03
C GLN A 121 12.70 18.91 11.50
N LEU A 122 11.80 18.04 11.95
CA LEU A 122 11.22 18.12 13.30
C LEU A 122 11.93 17.26 14.34
N GLN A 123 12.94 16.47 13.94
CA GLN A 123 13.66 15.50 14.80
C GLN A 123 12.72 14.52 15.53
N VAL A 124 11.64 14.08 14.86
CA VAL A 124 10.65 13.14 15.39
C VAL A 124 10.93 11.74 14.83
N PRO A 125 10.52 10.64 15.50
CA PRO A 125 10.65 9.29 14.97
C PRO A 125 10.04 9.20 13.56
N SER A 126 10.80 8.64 12.60
CA SER A 126 10.43 8.60 11.19
C SER A 126 9.08 7.91 10.93
N GLY A 127 8.79 6.82 11.67
CA GLY A 127 7.51 6.12 11.57
C GLY A 127 6.31 7.01 11.89
N ALA A 128 6.38 7.75 13.00
CA ALA A 128 5.29 8.65 13.41
C ALA A 128 5.09 9.80 12.42
N ALA A 129 6.20 10.37 11.90
CA ALA A 129 6.13 11.46 10.91
C ALA A 129 5.49 11.00 9.59
N ILE A 130 5.81 9.80 9.10
CA ILE A 130 5.22 9.22 7.88
C ILE A 130 3.72 9.01 8.07
N ILE A 131 3.29 8.48 9.21
CA ILE A 131 1.87 8.28 9.51
C ILE A 131 1.13 9.61 9.53
N PHE A 132 1.66 10.59 10.25
CA PHE A 132 1.05 11.91 10.37
C PHE A 132 0.92 12.58 9.01
N PHE A 133 1.97 12.56 8.20
CA PHE A 133 1.96 13.13 6.85
C PHE A 133 0.94 12.41 5.94
N SER A 134 0.85 11.09 6.00
CA SER A 134 -0.10 10.31 5.21
C SER A 134 -1.57 10.60 5.60
N ILE A 135 -1.84 10.79 6.90
CA ILE A 135 -3.17 11.20 7.39
C ILE A 135 -3.51 12.60 6.86
N LEU A 136 -2.55 13.51 6.90
CA LEU A 136 -2.73 14.88 6.42
C LEU A 136 -3.04 14.91 4.93
N VAL A 137 -2.32 14.15 4.12
CA VAL A 137 -2.59 13.99 2.67
C VAL A 137 -4.01 13.43 2.45
N TYR A 138 -4.39 12.39 3.17
CA TYR A 138 -5.75 11.82 3.08
C TYR A 138 -6.83 12.85 3.42
N ALA A 139 -6.66 13.58 4.52
CA ALA A 139 -7.61 14.59 4.97
C ALA A 139 -7.76 15.74 3.95
N LEU A 140 -6.66 16.24 3.41
CA LEU A 140 -6.66 17.27 2.38
C LEU A 140 -7.38 16.80 1.11
N CYS A 141 -7.08 15.59 0.64
CA CYS A 141 -7.74 15.00 -0.53
C CYS A 141 -9.25 14.83 -0.32
N LYS A 142 -9.66 14.38 0.87
CA LYS A 142 -11.07 14.19 1.22
C LYS A 142 -11.82 15.52 1.28
N VAL A 143 -11.26 16.51 1.95
CA VAL A 143 -11.85 17.85 2.05
C VAL A 143 -11.95 18.48 0.64
N GLY A 144 -10.90 18.42 -0.16
CA GLY A 144 -10.90 18.93 -1.53
C GLY A 144 -11.98 18.28 -2.39
N LYS A 145 -12.16 16.96 -2.30
CA LYS A 145 -13.24 16.27 -3.03
C LYS A 145 -14.62 16.69 -2.55
N THR A 146 -14.83 16.84 -1.25
CA THR A 146 -16.11 17.27 -0.69
C THR A 146 -16.48 18.68 -1.13
N ILE A 147 -15.52 19.60 -1.12
CA ILE A 147 -15.72 20.97 -1.59
C ILE A 147 -16.05 20.99 -3.11
N TYR A 148 -15.29 20.21 -3.90
CA TYR A 148 -15.54 20.10 -5.35
C TYR A 148 -16.94 19.58 -5.66
N LEU A 149 -17.43 18.56 -4.93
CA LEU A 149 -18.78 18.04 -5.08
C LEU A 149 -19.84 19.05 -4.64
N CYS A 150 -19.61 19.80 -3.59
CA CYS A 150 -20.53 20.83 -3.09
C CYS A 150 -20.69 22.00 -4.08
N ILE A 151 -19.62 22.36 -4.79
CA ILE A 151 -19.65 23.41 -5.82
C ILE A 151 -20.37 22.92 -7.08
N ARG A 152 -20.22 21.64 -7.44
CA ARG A 152 -20.85 21.06 -8.64
C ARG A 152 -22.35 20.78 -8.49
N THR A 153 -22.84 20.66 -7.27
CA THR A 153 -24.27 20.41 -6.97
C THR A 153 -25.08 21.70 -6.77
N LYS A 154 -24.46 22.87 -6.88
CA LYS A 154 -25.11 24.18 -6.96
C LYS A 154 -25.15 24.66 -8.42
#